data_dbf4512a09471c33c9ffc9205cceafe1
#
_entry.id   dbf4512a09471c33c9ffc9205cceafe1
#
_cell.length_a   1.000
_cell.length_b   1.000
_cell.length_c   1.000
_cell.angle_alpha   90.00
_cell.angle_beta   90.00
_cell.angle_gamma   90.00
#
_symmetry.space_group_name_H-M   'P 1'
#
loop_
_entity.id
_entity.type
_entity.pdbx_description
1 polymer ?
#
loop_
_entity_poly.entity_id
_entity_poly.type
_entity_poly.pdbx_seq_one_letter_code
_entity_poly.pdbx_strand_id
1 'polypeptide(L)'
;CETRLYRLLHYHSLVKKVSPTPILVVYALVNRSYVLDLQPNKSWIRHLLAQGFDIYLLDWKSPTRMDKYVSFDDYVNSYIDDCVEIVQNNNSADKITLHGYCMGSSMSAMYTSLHQEKIKNLVTIAPVIDTSKDSTVIANISRQMDIDKLVSTIGNLPPEKLYECYSILKPFKQGVNKYFNLIENIDNESFVQNFLRIEK
;
A
#
# COMPACT_ATOMS: atom_id res chain seq x y z
N CYS A 1 -3.70 8.87 14.34
CA CYS A 1 -2.28 9.14 14.62
C CYS A 1 -1.58 9.58 13.35
N GLU A 2 -0.61 10.46 13.48
CA GLU A 2 0.17 10.97 12.34
C GLU A 2 1.61 11.21 12.77
N THR A 3 2.55 10.73 11.95
CA THR A 3 3.98 10.92 12.10
C THR A 3 4.58 11.56 10.85
N ARG A 4 5.90 11.68 10.80
CA ARG A 4 6.61 12.21 9.62
C ARG A 4 6.49 11.27 8.41
N LEU A 5 6.48 9.95 8.60
CA LEU A 5 6.54 8.95 7.53
C LEU A 5 5.22 8.23 7.26
N TYR A 6 4.28 8.30 8.18
CA TYR A 6 2.97 7.68 7.99
C TYR A 6 1.88 8.43 8.75
N ARG A 7 0.64 8.14 8.40
CA ARG A 7 -0.55 8.43 9.20
C ARG A 7 -1.41 7.18 9.28
N LEU A 8 -1.98 6.96 10.43
CA LEU A 8 -2.94 5.90 10.69
C LEU A 8 -4.34 6.50 10.60
N LEU A 9 -5.08 6.12 9.57
CA LEU A 9 -6.46 6.52 9.35
C LEU A 9 -7.39 5.50 9.98
N HIS A 10 -8.42 5.95 10.70
CA HIS A 10 -9.49 5.11 11.22
C HIS A 10 -10.78 5.46 10.49
N TYR A 11 -11.40 4.48 9.87
CA TYR A 11 -12.66 4.63 9.15
C TYR A 11 -13.83 4.30 10.08
N HIS A 12 -14.79 5.21 10.17
CA HIS A 12 -16.00 4.98 10.97
C HIS A 12 -16.88 3.89 10.36
N SER A 13 -17.36 2.98 11.20
CA SER A 13 -18.25 1.92 10.76
C SER A 13 -19.53 2.47 10.12
N LEU A 14 -19.99 1.82 9.07
CA LEU A 14 -21.25 2.16 8.37
C LEU A 14 -22.45 1.41 8.96
N VAL A 15 -22.25 0.51 9.89
CA VAL A 15 -23.28 -0.31 10.55
C VAL A 15 -23.11 -0.25 12.08
N LYS A 16 -24.21 -0.54 12.81
CA LYS A 16 -24.20 -0.47 14.29
C LYS A 16 -23.34 -1.56 14.94
N LYS A 17 -23.27 -2.74 14.33
CA LYS A 17 -22.52 -3.86 14.88
C LYS A 17 -21.19 -3.97 14.15
N VAL A 18 -20.11 -3.86 14.89
CA VAL A 18 -18.75 -3.95 14.38
C VAL A 18 -18.18 -5.32 14.75
N SER A 19 -17.39 -5.91 13.85
CA SER A 19 -16.63 -7.13 14.15
C SER A 19 -15.75 -6.91 15.37
N PRO A 20 -15.63 -7.90 16.28
CA PRO A 20 -14.78 -7.76 17.46
C PRO A 20 -13.30 -7.71 17.16
N THR A 21 -12.88 -8.09 15.94
CA THR A 21 -11.48 -8.09 15.53
C THR A 21 -11.25 -6.97 14.53
N PRO A 22 -10.51 -5.90 14.91
CA PRO A 22 -10.21 -4.80 14.00
C PRO A 22 -9.23 -5.25 12.91
N ILE A 23 -9.25 -4.55 11.78
CA ILE A 23 -8.37 -4.80 10.64
C ILE A 23 -7.43 -3.61 10.46
N LEU A 24 -6.12 -3.86 10.50
CA LEU A 24 -5.12 -2.92 10.05
C LEU A 24 -4.71 -3.26 8.61
N VAL A 25 -4.95 -2.32 7.71
CA VAL A 25 -4.56 -2.42 6.30
C VAL A 25 -3.19 -1.78 6.13
N VAL A 26 -2.20 -2.55 5.68
CA VAL A 26 -0.87 -2.09 5.31
C VAL A 26 -0.78 -2.00 3.80
N TYR A 27 -0.73 -0.78 3.28
CA TYR A 27 -0.63 -0.52 1.84
C TYR A 27 0.82 -0.54 1.36
N ALA A 28 1.02 -0.53 0.03
CA ALA A 28 2.35 -0.50 -0.58
C ALA A 28 3.02 0.88 -0.41
N LEU A 29 4.37 0.88 -0.37
CA LEU A 29 5.17 2.12 -0.31
C LEU A 29 5.17 2.89 -1.64
N VAL A 30 4.96 2.19 -2.75
CA VAL A 30 5.16 2.73 -4.11
C VAL A 30 3.92 3.46 -4.63
N ASN A 31 2.75 3.14 -4.14
CA ASN A 31 1.49 3.68 -4.66
C ASN A 31 0.73 4.44 -3.58
N ARG A 32 -0.41 5.02 -3.92
CA ARG A 32 -1.24 5.78 -2.98
C ARG A 32 -2.41 4.95 -2.47
N SER A 33 -2.61 4.96 -1.17
CA SER A 33 -3.63 4.17 -0.47
C SER A 33 -5.06 4.53 -0.83
N TYR A 34 -5.30 5.75 -1.36
CA TYR A 34 -6.66 6.19 -1.77
C TYR A 34 -7.29 5.29 -2.86
N VAL A 35 -6.48 4.50 -3.57
CA VAL A 35 -6.97 3.51 -4.55
C VAL A 35 -7.91 2.49 -3.89
N LEU A 36 -7.75 2.22 -2.60
CA LEU A 36 -8.64 1.34 -1.84
C LEU A 36 -9.99 1.98 -1.49
N ASP A 37 -10.10 3.31 -1.61
CA ASP A 37 -11.33 4.07 -1.34
C ASP A 37 -11.57 5.14 -2.42
N LEU A 38 -11.56 4.72 -3.68
CA LEU A 38 -11.53 5.61 -4.83
C LEU A 38 -12.84 6.39 -5.01
N GLN A 39 -13.98 5.69 -4.91
CA GLN A 39 -15.34 6.25 -5.02
C GLN A 39 -16.32 5.41 -4.18
N PRO A 40 -17.50 5.94 -3.81
CA PRO A 40 -18.48 5.21 -3.01
C PRO A 40 -18.88 3.84 -3.55
N ASN A 41 -18.97 3.70 -4.87
CA ASN A 41 -19.32 2.45 -5.57
C ASN A 41 -18.10 1.62 -6.00
N LYS A 42 -16.88 2.13 -5.79
CA LYS A 42 -15.59 1.48 -6.09
C LYS A 42 -14.63 1.67 -4.92
N SER A 43 -15.08 1.27 -3.74
CA SER A 43 -14.32 1.34 -2.51
C SER A 43 -14.29 -0.03 -1.85
N TRP A 44 -13.11 -0.60 -1.78
CA TRP A 44 -12.87 -1.82 -1.03
C TRP A 44 -13.06 -1.57 0.48
N ILE A 45 -12.60 -0.42 0.97
CA ILE A 45 -12.78 0.00 2.37
C ILE A 45 -14.27 0.05 2.73
N ARG A 46 -15.09 0.77 1.94
CA ARG A 46 -16.54 0.88 2.20
C ARG A 46 -17.26 -0.46 2.17
N HIS A 47 -16.83 -1.35 1.28
CA HIS A 47 -17.40 -2.70 1.24
C HIS A 47 -17.19 -3.45 2.56
N LEU A 48 -15.98 -3.40 3.13
CA LEU A 48 -15.70 -4.02 4.42
C LEU A 48 -16.42 -3.32 5.58
N LEU A 49 -16.48 -1.98 5.57
CA LEU A 49 -17.22 -1.23 6.58
C LEU A 49 -18.72 -1.60 6.59
N ALA A 50 -19.32 -1.82 5.41
CA ALA A 50 -20.70 -2.25 5.26
C ALA A 50 -20.94 -3.67 5.80
N GLN A 51 -19.90 -4.51 5.88
CA GLN A 51 -19.94 -5.82 6.51
C GLN A 51 -19.69 -5.78 8.03
N GLY A 52 -19.49 -4.59 8.61
CA GLY A 52 -19.31 -4.40 10.04
C GLY A 52 -17.89 -4.62 10.55
N PHE A 53 -16.90 -4.54 9.67
CA PHE A 53 -15.50 -4.53 10.07
C PHE A 53 -15.06 -3.14 10.54
N ASP A 54 -14.19 -3.10 11.54
CA ASP A 54 -13.51 -1.89 12.00
C ASP A 54 -12.15 -1.79 11.27
N ILE A 55 -11.96 -0.71 10.49
CA ILE A 55 -10.87 -0.60 9.53
C ILE A 55 -9.94 0.55 9.89
N TYR A 56 -8.68 0.21 10.03
CA TYR A 56 -7.56 1.14 10.11
C TYR A 56 -6.71 1.00 8.84
N LEU A 57 -6.21 2.11 8.33
CA LEU A 57 -5.35 2.13 7.14
C LEU A 57 -4.05 2.86 7.45
N LEU A 58 -2.95 2.14 7.32
CA LEU A 58 -1.60 2.70 7.38
C LEU A 58 -1.30 3.33 6.01
N ASP A 59 -1.35 4.66 5.98
CA ASP A 59 -1.09 5.46 4.79
C ASP A 59 0.31 6.07 4.86
N TRP A 60 1.20 5.59 4.00
CA TRP A 60 2.58 6.03 3.94
C TRP A 60 2.72 7.41 3.32
N LYS A 61 3.54 8.26 3.93
CA LYS A 61 3.93 9.55 3.39
C LYS A 61 5.16 9.40 2.49
N SER A 62 5.36 10.37 1.61
CA SER A 62 6.56 10.39 0.78
C SER A 62 7.79 10.69 1.64
N PRO A 63 8.83 9.85 1.61
CA PRO A 63 10.05 10.10 2.33
C PRO A 63 10.80 11.30 1.74
N THR A 64 11.54 11.99 2.59
CA THR A 64 12.40 13.11 2.22
C THR A 64 13.87 12.69 2.24
N ARG A 65 14.78 13.59 1.85
CA ARG A 65 16.22 13.33 1.95
C ARG A 65 16.70 13.04 3.39
N MET A 66 15.97 13.51 4.39
CA MET A 66 16.30 13.25 5.80
C MET A 66 16.00 11.81 6.20
N ASP A 67 15.17 11.11 5.42
CA ASP A 67 14.72 9.75 5.69
C ASP A 67 15.62 8.66 5.08
N LYS A 68 16.73 9.04 4.46
CA LYS A 68 17.64 8.11 3.79
C LYS A 68 18.26 7.02 4.68
N TYR A 69 18.21 7.21 5.98
CA TYR A 69 18.74 6.24 6.96
C TYR A 69 17.63 5.34 7.55
N VAL A 70 16.38 5.59 7.20
CA VAL A 70 15.27 4.74 7.61
C VAL A 70 15.40 3.40 6.89
N SER A 71 15.56 2.35 7.65
CA SER A 71 15.75 1.00 7.15
C SER A 71 14.41 0.33 6.82
N PHE A 72 14.46 -0.77 6.09
CA PHE A 72 13.29 -1.62 5.88
C PHE A 72 12.79 -2.24 7.19
N ASP A 73 13.72 -2.52 8.11
CA ASP A 73 13.42 -3.00 9.46
C ASP A 73 12.58 -1.98 10.25
N ASP A 74 12.89 -0.68 10.15
CA ASP A 74 12.08 0.37 10.78
C ASP A 74 10.64 0.37 10.28
N TYR A 75 10.41 0.13 8.99
CA TYR A 75 9.06 0.01 8.43
C TYR A 75 8.31 -1.17 9.01
N VAL A 76 8.96 -2.34 9.13
CA VAL A 76 8.32 -3.57 9.59
C VAL A 76 8.18 -3.61 11.09
N ASN A 77 9.26 -3.40 11.84
CA ASN A 77 9.31 -3.65 13.27
C ASN A 77 9.04 -2.42 14.14
N SER A 78 9.06 -1.20 13.56
CA SER A 78 8.70 0.02 14.31
C SER A 78 7.36 0.57 13.85
N TYR A 79 7.22 0.96 12.59
CA TYR A 79 6.03 1.70 12.15
C TYR A 79 4.77 0.84 12.03
N ILE A 80 4.90 -0.42 11.58
CA ILE A 80 3.77 -1.35 11.59
C ILE A 80 3.43 -1.71 13.03
N ASP A 81 4.42 -1.94 13.89
CA ASP A 81 4.19 -2.27 15.31
C ASP A 81 3.49 -1.14 16.05
N ASP A 82 3.95 0.10 15.91
CA ASP A 82 3.27 1.28 16.46
C ASP A 82 1.78 1.32 16.07
N CYS A 83 1.50 1.05 14.79
CA CYS A 83 0.12 1.03 14.30
C CYS A 83 -0.68 -0.14 14.88
N VAL A 84 -0.09 -1.32 15.00
CA VAL A 84 -0.71 -2.50 15.62
C VAL A 84 -1.08 -2.19 17.06
N GLU A 85 -0.16 -1.64 17.85
CA GLU A 85 -0.39 -1.27 19.26
C GLU A 85 -1.51 -0.23 19.41
N ILE A 86 -1.51 0.80 18.55
CA ILE A 86 -2.60 1.81 18.55
C ILE A 86 -3.95 1.15 18.27
N VAL A 87 -4.01 0.24 17.28
CA VAL A 87 -5.25 -0.45 16.92
C VAL A 87 -5.71 -1.38 18.06
N GLN A 88 -4.80 -2.12 18.69
CA GLN A 88 -5.10 -2.97 19.85
C GLN A 88 -5.66 -2.14 21.00
N ASN A 89 -4.97 -1.05 21.35
CA ASN A 89 -5.37 -0.17 22.48
C ASN A 89 -6.73 0.49 22.23
N ASN A 90 -6.98 1.00 21.01
CA ASN A 90 -8.25 1.65 20.67
C ASN A 90 -9.45 0.69 20.72
N ASN A 91 -9.22 -0.59 20.52
CA ASN A 91 -10.27 -1.62 20.48
C ASN A 91 -10.29 -2.53 21.69
N SER A 92 -9.37 -2.36 22.65
CA SER A 92 -9.16 -3.29 23.76
C SER A 92 -9.04 -4.74 23.26
N ALA A 93 -8.30 -4.93 22.16
CA ALA A 93 -8.16 -6.20 21.48
C ALA A 93 -6.74 -6.76 21.67
N ASP A 94 -6.61 -8.02 22.12
CA ASP A 94 -5.32 -8.69 22.29
C ASP A 94 -4.65 -8.95 20.93
N LYS A 95 -5.46 -9.24 19.90
CA LYS A 95 -5.00 -9.55 18.55
C LYS A 95 -5.85 -8.87 17.48
N ILE A 96 -5.20 -8.50 16.39
CA ILE A 96 -5.85 -7.87 15.24
C ILE A 96 -5.77 -8.73 13.99
N THR A 97 -6.53 -8.38 12.96
CA THR A 97 -6.32 -8.86 11.59
C THR A 97 -5.38 -7.91 10.88
N LEU A 98 -4.25 -8.42 10.39
CA LEU A 98 -3.32 -7.67 9.56
C LEU A 98 -3.62 -7.97 8.09
N HIS A 99 -3.88 -6.93 7.30
CA HIS A 99 -4.21 -7.06 5.89
C HIS A 99 -3.20 -6.29 5.04
N GLY A 100 -2.37 -7.02 4.31
CA GLY A 100 -1.38 -6.42 3.42
C GLY A 100 -1.85 -6.34 1.97
N TYR A 101 -1.44 -5.29 1.26
CA TYR A 101 -1.66 -5.14 -0.18
C TYR A 101 -0.33 -4.91 -0.91
N CYS A 102 -0.03 -5.74 -1.94
CA CYS A 102 1.20 -5.69 -2.73
C CYS A 102 2.45 -5.77 -1.82
N MET A 103 3.37 -4.82 -1.88
CA MET A 103 4.53 -4.74 -0.97
C MET A 103 4.12 -4.74 0.50
N GLY A 104 3.00 -4.11 0.85
CA GLY A 104 2.44 -4.16 2.20
C GLY A 104 2.09 -5.58 2.66
N SER A 105 1.73 -6.49 1.71
CA SER A 105 1.55 -7.91 2.03
C SER A 105 2.83 -8.60 2.47
N SER A 106 3.94 -8.30 1.80
CA SER A 106 5.26 -8.85 2.14
C SER A 106 5.70 -8.34 3.52
N MET A 107 5.55 -7.04 3.78
CA MET A 107 5.85 -6.43 5.08
C MET A 107 4.96 -7.00 6.19
N SER A 108 3.67 -7.18 5.93
CA SER A 108 2.73 -7.80 6.88
C SER A 108 3.07 -9.25 7.18
N ALA A 109 3.53 -10.01 6.18
CA ALA A 109 3.96 -11.39 6.39
C ALA A 109 5.23 -11.47 7.24
N MET A 110 6.21 -10.59 6.99
CA MET A 110 7.43 -10.48 7.80
C MET A 110 7.08 -10.08 9.23
N TYR A 111 6.29 -9.04 9.43
CA TYR A 111 5.84 -8.62 10.74
C TYR A 111 5.11 -9.75 11.49
N THR A 112 4.16 -10.41 10.83
CA THR A 112 3.41 -11.51 11.45
C THR A 112 4.32 -12.67 11.86
N SER A 113 5.38 -12.97 11.10
CA SER A 113 6.31 -14.04 11.44
C SER A 113 7.10 -13.77 12.71
N LEU A 114 7.30 -12.49 13.04
CA LEU A 114 8.05 -12.02 14.22
C LEU A 114 7.14 -11.77 15.44
N HIS A 115 5.86 -11.41 15.21
CA HIS A 115 4.92 -10.94 16.22
C HIS A 115 3.58 -11.71 16.17
N GLN A 116 3.63 -13.05 16.15
CA GLN A 116 2.45 -13.93 16.04
C GLN A 116 1.46 -13.75 17.20
N GLU A 117 1.96 -13.34 18.36
CA GLU A 117 1.16 -13.08 19.55
C GLU A 117 0.19 -11.89 19.37
N LYS A 118 0.51 -10.91 18.53
CA LYS A 118 -0.31 -9.72 18.25
C LYS A 118 -1.29 -9.94 17.09
N ILE A 119 -1.10 -10.96 16.26
CA ILE A 119 -1.87 -11.17 15.02
C ILE A 119 -2.80 -12.37 15.13
N LYS A 120 -4.09 -12.14 14.88
CA LYS A 120 -5.12 -13.18 14.81
C LYS A 120 -5.23 -13.79 13.42
N ASN A 121 -5.26 -12.95 12.40
CA ASN A 121 -5.34 -13.36 11.02
C ASN A 121 -4.39 -12.52 10.17
N LEU A 122 -3.75 -13.14 9.19
CA LEU A 122 -3.01 -12.46 8.13
C LEU A 122 -3.75 -12.66 6.81
N VAL A 123 -4.08 -11.55 6.14
CA VAL A 123 -4.67 -11.54 4.80
C VAL A 123 -3.69 -10.84 3.87
N THR A 124 -3.35 -11.46 2.76
CA THR A 124 -2.41 -10.90 1.76
C THR A 124 -3.04 -10.84 0.38
N ILE A 125 -2.90 -9.70 -0.28
CA ILE A 125 -3.29 -9.52 -1.68
C ILE A 125 -2.05 -9.19 -2.50
N ALA A 126 -1.78 -10.01 -3.52
CA ALA A 126 -0.66 -9.86 -4.44
C ALA A 126 0.71 -9.71 -3.73
N PRO A 127 1.07 -10.60 -2.78
CA PRO A 127 2.34 -10.51 -2.06
C PRO A 127 3.53 -10.77 -2.99
N VAL A 128 4.63 -10.07 -2.74
CA VAL A 128 5.93 -10.35 -3.35
C VAL A 128 6.78 -11.08 -2.31
N ILE A 129 6.79 -12.40 -2.33
CA ILE A 129 7.46 -13.22 -1.32
C ILE A 129 8.84 -13.72 -1.78
N ASP A 130 8.92 -14.25 -3.00
CA ASP A 130 10.18 -14.75 -3.54
C ASP A 130 10.49 -14.09 -4.89
N THR A 131 11.45 -13.17 -4.86
CA THR A 131 11.95 -12.48 -6.05
C THR A 131 13.13 -13.19 -6.72
N SER A 132 13.63 -14.29 -6.14
CA SER A 132 14.80 -15.01 -6.68
C SER A 132 14.53 -15.61 -8.04
N LYS A 133 13.28 -16.00 -8.29
CA LYS A 133 12.82 -16.61 -9.54
C LYS A 133 12.25 -15.61 -10.55
N ASP A 134 12.19 -14.33 -10.18
CA ASP A 134 11.71 -13.29 -11.09
C ASP A 134 12.72 -13.04 -12.20
N SER A 135 12.29 -13.24 -13.45
CA SER A 135 13.09 -13.02 -14.66
C SER A 135 12.67 -11.78 -15.45
N THR A 136 11.86 -10.91 -14.84
CA THR A 136 11.43 -9.66 -15.49
C THR A 136 12.62 -8.74 -15.77
N VAL A 137 12.44 -7.85 -16.75
CA VAL A 137 13.47 -6.85 -17.10
C VAL A 137 13.85 -6.00 -15.90
N ILE A 138 12.88 -5.61 -15.06
CA ILE A 138 13.15 -4.83 -13.84
C ILE A 138 13.98 -5.64 -12.83
N ALA A 139 13.64 -6.91 -12.60
CA ALA A 139 14.41 -7.76 -11.71
C ALA A 139 15.87 -7.90 -12.17
N ASN A 140 16.09 -8.05 -13.47
CA ASN A 140 17.44 -8.15 -14.04
C ASN A 140 18.22 -6.84 -13.92
N ILE A 141 17.58 -5.70 -14.17
CA ILE A 141 18.20 -4.38 -13.99
C ILE A 141 18.54 -4.15 -12.52
N SER A 142 17.60 -4.43 -11.60
CA SER A 142 17.80 -4.19 -10.18
C SER A 142 18.94 -5.02 -9.57
N ARG A 143 19.14 -6.26 -10.06
CA ARG A 143 20.27 -7.11 -9.63
C ARG A 143 21.64 -6.59 -10.06
N GLN A 144 21.69 -5.80 -11.13
CA GLN A 144 22.93 -5.22 -11.69
C GLN A 144 23.15 -3.77 -11.18
N MET A 145 22.18 -3.21 -10.49
CA MET A 145 22.25 -1.82 -10.05
C MET A 145 23.02 -1.71 -8.75
N ASP A 146 23.99 -0.82 -8.70
CA ASP A 146 24.66 -0.40 -7.47
C ASP A 146 23.72 0.54 -6.71
N ILE A 147 22.95 -0.03 -5.79
CA ILE A 147 21.93 0.69 -5.01
C ILE A 147 22.58 1.74 -4.11
N ASP A 148 23.72 1.44 -3.49
CA ASP A 148 24.41 2.38 -2.60
C ASP A 148 24.89 3.61 -3.36
N LYS A 149 25.44 3.41 -4.55
CA LYS A 149 25.83 4.51 -5.43
C LYS A 149 24.64 5.33 -5.91
N LEU A 150 23.53 4.64 -6.25
CA LEU A 150 22.28 5.31 -6.66
C LEU A 150 21.77 6.20 -5.52
N VAL A 151 21.60 5.65 -4.33
CA VAL A 151 21.08 6.37 -3.15
C VAL A 151 22.02 7.50 -2.73
N SER A 152 23.34 7.28 -2.76
CA SER A 152 24.30 8.34 -2.42
C SER A 152 24.28 9.50 -3.41
N THR A 153 23.96 9.24 -4.69
CA THR A 153 23.97 10.23 -5.78
C THR A 153 22.67 11.02 -5.85
N ILE A 154 21.53 10.34 -5.86
CA ILE A 154 20.22 10.99 -6.07
C ILE A 154 19.32 10.99 -4.84
N GLY A 155 19.68 10.27 -3.78
CA GLY A 155 18.82 10.09 -2.60
C GLY A 155 17.64 9.19 -2.88
N ASN A 156 16.44 9.63 -2.50
CA ASN A 156 15.22 8.90 -2.81
C ASN A 156 14.93 8.94 -4.31
N LEU A 157 14.45 7.81 -4.85
CA LEU A 157 14.07 7.73 -6.26
C LEU A 157 12.86 8.64 -6.54
N PRO A 158 12.96 9.63 -7.44
CA PRO A 158 11.85 10.50 -7.78
C PRO A 158 10.67 9.70 -8.39
N PRO A 159 9.41 10.10 -8.13
CA PRO A 159 8.23 9.42 -8.68
C PRO A 159 8.26 9.29 -10.20
N GLU A 160 8.77 10.32 -10.89
CA GLU A 160 8.88 10.36 -12.35
C GLU A 160 9.80 9.25 -12.87
N LYS A 161 10.93 9.03 -12.17
CA LYS A 161 11.87 7.96 -12.52
C LYS A 161 11.31 6.57 -12.26
N LEU A 162 10.55 6.43 -11.20
CA LEU A 162 9.82 5.20 -10.91
C LEU A 162 8.78 4.92 -12.00
N TYR A 163 8.03 5.94 -12.42
CA TYR A 163 7.07 5.83 -13.51
C TYR A 163 7.74 5.42 -14.84
N GLU A 164 8.88 6.02 -15.18
CA GLU A 164 9.69 5.64 -16.36
C GLU A 164 10.08 4.15 -16.31
N CYS A 165 10.55 3.67 -15.16
CA CYS A 165 10.90 2.26 -14.98
C CYS A 165 9.70 1.32 -15.22
N TYR A 166 8.53 1.66 -14.68
CA TYR A 166 7.32 0.87 -14.91
C TYR A 166 6.81 0.96 -16.35
N SER A 167 7.01 2.08 -17.03
CA SER A 167 6.62 2.27 -18.43
C SER A 167 7.39 1.37 -19.39
N ILE A 168 8.64 1.03 -19.05
CA ILE A 168 9.46 0.08 -19.82
C ILE A 168 8.85 -1.33 -19.81
N LEU A 169 8.13 -1.71 -18.76
CA LEU A 169 7.50 -3.04 -18.64
C LEU A 169 6.31 -3.24 -19.57
N LYS A 170 5.56 -2.18 -19.85
CA LYS A 170 4.33 -2.25 -20.66
C LYS A 170 4.17 -1.00 -21.52
N PRO A 171 5.09 -0.75 -22.47
CA PRO A 171 5.14 0.53 -23.20
C PRO A 171 3.85 0.86 -23.96
N PHE A 172 3.17 -0.15 -24.52
CA PHE A 172 1.94 0.06 -25.30
C PHE A 172 0.66 0.09 -24.44
N LYS A 173 0.59 -0.72 -23.38
CA LYS A 173 -0.65 -0.79 -22.54
C LYS A 173 -0.83 0.39 -21.60
N GLN A 174 0.26 0.96 -21.09
CA GLN A 174 0.18 2.07 -20.13
C GLN A 174 0.22 3.44 -20.79
N GLY A 175 0.86 3.57 -21.95
CA GLY A 175 0.96 4.85 -22.67
C GLY A 175 -0.27 5.14 -23.54
N VAL A 176 -0.44 4.38 -24.59
CA VAL A 176 -1.37 4.69 -25.69
C VAL A 176 -2.76 4.10 -25.43
N ASN A 177 -2.86 2.84 -25.05
CA ASN A 177 -4.15 2.15 -24.91
C ASN A 177 -5.05 2.76 -23.81
N LYS A 178 -4.48 3.33 -22.74
CA LYS A 178 -5.29 3.97 -21.71
C LYS A 178 -6.04 5.20 -22.22
N TYR A 179 -5.42 5.96 -23.12
CA TYR A 179 -6.08 7.14 -23.73
C TYR A 179 -7.08 6.73 -24.80
N PHE A 180 -6.83 5.65 -25.56
CA PHE A 180 -7.84 5.09 -26.45
C PHE A 180 -9.06 4.62 -25.66
N ASN A 181 -8.87 3.88 -24.58
CA ASN A 181 -9.98 3.49 -23.69
C ASN A 181 -10.73 4.69 -23.10
N LEU A 182 -10.03 5.80 -22.81
CA LEU A 182 -10.68 7.03 -22.35
C LEU A 182 -11.57 7.63 -23.47
N ILE A 183 -11.06 7.68 -24.69
CA ILE A 183 -11.82 8.21 -25.85
C ILE A 183 -13.05 7.34 -26.14
N GLU A 184 -12.89 6.02 -26.13
CA GLU A 184 -13.99 5.06 -26.34
C GLU A 184 -15.08 5.16 -25.26
N ASN A 185 -14.73 5.61 -24.06
CA ASN A 185 -15.66 5.71 -22.92
C ASN A 185 -15.89 7.16 -22.48
N ILE A 186 -15.68 8.14 -23.36
CA ILE A 186 -15.77 9.56 -23.01
C ILE A 186 -17.16 9.97 -22.55
N ASP A 187 -18.20 9.32 -23.06
CA ASP A 187 -19.60 9.55 -22.68
C ASP A 187 -19.99 8.86 -21.35
N ASN A 188 -19.11 8.04 -20.81
CA ASN A 188 -19.32 7.38 -19.52
C ASN A 188 -18.68 8.21 -18.40
N GLU A 189 -19.49 9.11 -17.81
CA GLU A 189 -19.03 10.02 -16.75
C GLU A 189 -18.32 9.31 -15.59
N SER A 190 -18.83 8.16 -15.16
CA SER A 190 -18.22 7.36 -14.09
C SER A 190 -16.84 6.82 -14.48
N PHE A 191 -16.66 6.43 -15.74
CA PHE A 191 -15.37 6.00 -16.27
C PHE A 191 -14.37 7.15 -16.32
N VAL A 192 -14.79 8.30 -16.86
CA VAL A 192 -13.95 9.51 -16.97
C VAL A 192 -13.52 10.00 -15.60
N GLN A 193 -14.42 10.06 -14.63
CA GLN A 193 -14.09 10.45 -13.26
C GLN A 193 -13.10 9.50 -12.61
N ASN A 194 -13.24 8.18 -12.80
CA ASN A 194 -12.28 7.20 -12.30
C ASN A 194 -10.90 7.38 -12.94
N PHE A 195 -10.86 7.56 -14.25
CA PHE A 195 -9.64 7.77 -14.99
C PHE A 195 -8.87 8.99 -14.44
N LEU A 196 -9.56 10.14 -14.31
CA LEU A 196 -8.95 11.36 -13.80
C LEU A 196 -8.49 11.27 -12.34
N ARG A 197 -9.13 10.42 -11.51
CA ARG A 197 -8.69 10.19 -10.12
C ARG A 197 -7.47 9.29 -10.01
N ILE A 198 -7.33 8.31 -10.90
CA ILE A 198 -6.18 7.41 -10.93
C ILE A 198 -4.93 8.09 -11.48
N GLU A 199 -5.11 9.06 -12.38
CA GLU A 199 -4.00 9.81 -13.02
C GLU A 199 -3.47 10.99 -12.16
N LYS A 200 -4.12 11.31 -11.04
CA LYS A 200 -3.62 12.28 -10.05
C LYS A 200 -2.51 11.68 -9.19
#